data_9289e3b1c93f64dc6e04db06f0f8270f
#
_entry.id   9289e3b1c93f64dc6e04db06f0f8270f
#
_cell.length_a   1.000
_cell.length_b   1.000
_cell.length_c   1.000
_cell.angle_alpha   90.00
_cell.angle_beta   90.00
_cell.angle_gamma   90.00
#
_symmetry.space_group_name_H-M   'P 1'
#
loop_
_entity.id
_entity.type
_entity.pdbx_description
1 polymer ?
#
loop_
_entity_poly.entity_id
_entity_poly.type
_entity_poly.pdbx_seq_one_letter_code
_entity_poly.pdbx_strand_id
1 'polypeptide(L)'
;GRPPVSSVFLGGGTPTVLPRDLLARVMAACRDAFAVIEDAEITSEANPGTADASLFVALHAMGVNRLSMGVQSLDDAELQWLGRIHGADEAVRAYHVARQAGFENINLDFMFGLPGQSIETWRRTLDRAIDLNPEHLSLYGLTVEHGTPLYDRVRRGLQAPPSDDRAADCYLLALDRLAVAGYEQYEISNWSRPGRQCRHNLIYWRHEPYLGFGAGAHSFAGDRRWWNVRPV
;
A
#
# COMPACT_ATOMS: atom_id res chain seq x y z
N GLY A 1 25.94 14.35 14.99
CA GLY A 1 25.88 13.30 13.96
C GLY A 1 24.51 13.29 13.29
N ARG A 2 24.38 12.63 12.12
CA ARG A 2 23.09 12.44 11.49
C ARG A 2 22.21 11.54 12.35
N PRO A 3 20.90 11.85 12.51
CA PRO A 3 20.02 10.98 13.29
C PRO A 3 19.84 9.63 12.57
N PRO A 4 19.88 8.49 13.30
CA PRO A 4 19.67 7.17 12.72
C PRO A 4 18.20 6.98 12.31
N VAL A 5 17.98 6.31 11.17
CA VAL A 5 16.65 5.96 10.64
C VAL A 5 16.60 4.49 10.27
N SER A 6 15.59 3.79 10.78
CA SER A 6 15.34 2.37 10.53
C SER A 6 14.35 2.11 9.40
N SER A 7 13.63 3.14 8.93
CA SER A 7 12.73 3.03 7.78
C SER A 7 12.64 4.32 6.98
N VAL A 8 12.47 4.16 5.65
CA VAL A 8 12.13 5.23 4.71
C VAL A 8 10.92 4.76 3.90
N PHE A 9 9.90 5.59 3.78
CA PHE A 9 8.70 5.26 3.03
C PHE A 9 8.40 6.34 1.97
N LEU A 10 8.46 5.95 0.71
CA LEU A 10 8.10 6.78 -0.43
C LEU A 10 6.64 6.51 -0.79
N GLY A 11 5.75 7.45 -0.48
CA GLY A 11 4.31 7.30 -0.64
C GLY A 11 3.58 8.63 -0.77
N GLY A 12 2.26 8.59 -0.58
CA GLY A 12 1.41 9.79 -0.57
C GLY A 12 0.89 10.21 -1.95
N GLY A 13 0.81 9.30 -2.85
CA GLY A 13 0.35 9.42 -4.22
C GLY A 13 0.84 8.21 -4.99
N THR A 14 1.51 8.42 -6.11
CA THR A 14 2.14 7.33 -6.86
C THR A 14 3.59 7.70 -7.14
N PRO A 15 4.55 7.36 -6.26
CA PRO A 15 5.96 7.71 -6.46
C PRO A 15 6.51 7.26 -7.82
N THR A 16 5.99 6.14 -8.34
CA THR A 16 6.40 5.57 -9.63
C THR A 16 6.04 6.41 -10.87
N VAL A 17 5.30 7.50 -10.73
CA VAL A 17 5.09 8.48 -11.82
C VAL A 17 6.21 9.54 -11.88
N LEU A 18 7.03 9.64 -10.82
CA LEU A 18 8.15 10.58 -10.83
C LEU A 18 9.27 10.10 -11.77
N PRO A 19 9.94 11.01 -12.46
CA PRO A 19 11.18 10.71 -13.18
C PRO A 19 12.21 10.05 -12.26
N ARG A 20 12.95 9.08 -12.77
CA ARG A 20 13.91 8.28 -11.99
C ARG A 20 15.02 9.11 -11.36
N ASP A 21 15.47 10.15 -12.05
CA ASP A 21 16.48 11.09 -11.55
C ASP A 21 15.96 11.86 -10.33
N LEU A 22 14.68 12.21 -10.29
CA LEU A 22 14.06 12.84 -9.12
C LEU A 22 13.95 11.88 -7.94
N LEU A 23 13.55 10.61 -8.17
CA LEU A 23 13.55 9.59 -7.14
C LEU A 23 14.95 9.36 -6.56
N ALA A 24 15.96 9.27 -7.43
CA ALA A 24 17.36 9.13 -7.01
C ALA A 24 17.84 10.34 -6.18
N ARG A 25 17.44 11.55 -6.55
CA ARG A 25 17.74 12.78 -5.79
C ARG A 25 17.07 12.77 -4.42
N VAL A 26 15.82 12.32 -4.31
CA VAL A 26 15.13 12.17 -3.02
C VAL A 26 15.87 11.19 -2.14
N MET A 27 16.24 10.02 -2.68
CA MET A 27 16.98 8.99 -1.93
C MET A 27 18.36 9.48 -1.49
N ALA A 28 19.08 10.23 -2.35
CA ALA A 28 20.36 10.83 -1.99
C ALA A 28 20.19 11.85 -0.86
N ALA A 29 19.20 12.75 -0.95
CA ALA A 29 18.91 13.74 0.08
C ALA A 29 18.56 13.08 1.43
N CYS A 30 17.81 11.99 1.42
CA CYS A 30 17.52 11.22 2.64
C CYS A 30 18.81 10.67 3.28
N ARG A 31 19.71 10.09 2.47
CA ARG A 31 21.00 9.55 2.97
C ARG A 31 21.97 10.64 3.42
N ASP A 32 21.88 11.82 2.83
CA ASP A 32 22.70 12.99 3.24
C ASP A 32 22.21 13.59 4.57
N ALA A 33 20.90 13.62 4.78
CA ALA A 33 20.30 14.19 5.98
C ALA A 33 20.32 13.22 7.18
N PHE A 34 20.18 11.91 6.94
CA PHE A 34 20.01 10.88 7.96
C PHE A 34 21.04 9.77 7.86
N ALA A 35 21.34 9.13 9.00
CA ALA A 35 22.10 7.89 9.05
C ALA A 35 21.14 6.71 8.80
N VAL A 36 20.83 6.43 7.53
CA VAL A 36 20.01 5.26 7.16
C VAL A 36 20.82 4.02 7.52
N ILE A 37 20.32 3.21 8.49
CA ILE A 37 21.03 2.02 8.95
C ILE A 37 21.07 0.94 7.86
N GLU A 38 22.03 0.02 7.94
CA GLU A 38 22.29 -0.97 6.89
C GLU A 38 21.07 -1.84 6.57
N ASP A 39 20.33 -2.27 7.62
CA ASP A 39 19.14 -3.08 7.51
C ASP A 39 17.82 -2.27 7.46
N ALA A 40 17.87 -0.96 7.17
CA ALA A 40 16.69 -0.13 7.08
C ALA A 40 15.67 -0.68 6.08
N GLU A 41 14.39 -0.64 6.46
CA GLU A 41 13.30 -0.90 5.52
C GLU A 41 13.09 0.33 4.63
N ILE A 42 13.30 0.19 3.34
CA ILE A 42 13.08 1.26 2.36
C ILE A 42 11.95 0.83 1.43
N THR A 43 10.77 1.40 1.66
CA THR A 43 9.54 1.08 0.92
C THR A 43 9.26 2.13 -0.16
N SER A 44 8.80 1.69 -1.33
CA SER A 44 8.15 2.55 -2.32
C SER A 44 6.76 2.02 -2.65
N GLU A 45 5.78 2.91 -2.68
CA GLU A 45 4.49 2.62 -3.30
C GLU A 45 4.63 2.53 -4.82
N ALA A 46 3.87 1.62 -5.42
CA ALA A 46 3.82 1.42 -6.86
C ALA A 46 2.38 1.18 -7.33
N ASN A 47 2.06 1.69 -8.52
CA ASN A 47 0.82 1.36 -9.20
C ASN A 47 1.13 0.40 -10.36
N PRO A 48 0.46 -0.75 -10.47
CA PRO A 48 0.69 -1.71 -11.55
C PRO A 48 0.67 -1.10 -12.97
N GLY A 49 -0.24 -0.14 -13.22
CA GLY A 49 -0.37 0.51 -14.52
C GLY A 49 0.67 1.60 -14.84
N THR A 50 1.58 1.91 -13.92
CA THR A 50 2.60 2.97 -14.12
C THR A 50 4.03 2.49 -13.92
N ALA A 51 4.23 1.27 -13.43
CA ALA A 51 5.54 0.72 -13.11
C ALA A 51 5.94 -0.35 -14.14
N ASP A 52 7.06 -0.14 -14.80
CA ASP A 52 7.68 -1.08 -15.74
C ASP A 52 8.91 -1.79 -15.12
N ALA A 53 9.43 -2.81 -15.81
CA ALA A 53 10.60 -3.56 -15.38
C ALA A 53 11.81 -2.67 -15.11
N SER A 54 12.03 -1.66 -15.95
CA SER A 54 13.17 -0.78 -15.87
C SER A 54 13.09 0.17 -14.66
N LEU A 55 11.87 0.53 -14.24
CA LEU A 55 11.65 1.31 -13.02
C LEU A 55 11.88 0.45 -11.78
N PHE A 56 11.38 -0.79 -11.74
CA PHE A 56 11.62 -1.69 -10.61
C PHE A 56 13.11 -1.99 -10.41
N VAL A 57 13.86 -2.24 -11.50
CA VAL A 57 15.33 -2.38 -11.45
C VAL A 57 15.98 -1.11 -10.89
N ALA A 58 15.55 0.07 -11.34
CA ALA A 58 16.09 1.33 -10.84
C ALA A 58 15.80 1.56 -9.34
N LEU A 59 14.55 1.30 -8.90
CA LEU A 59 14.19 1.39 -7.47
C LEU A 59 15.04 0.45 -6.62
N HIS A 60 15.20 -0.80 -7.05
CA HIS A 60 16.02 -1.78 -6.35
C HIS A 60 17.50 -1.32 -6.27
N ALA A 61 18.05 -0.78 -7.36
CA ALA A 61 19.40 -0.22 -7.41
C ALA A 61 19.57 1.03 -6.52
N MET A 62 18.52 1.79 -6.27
CA MET A 62 18.50 2.91 -5.31
C MET A 62 18.44 2.43 -3.85
N GLY A 63 18.31 1.10 -3.61
CA GLY A 63 18.23 0.50 -2.28
C GLY A 63 16.81 0.38 -1.73
N VAL A 64 15.77 0.58 -2.56
CA VAL A 64 14.40 0.19 -2.17
C VAL A 64 14.37 -1.33 -2.04
N ASN A 65 13.99 -1.84 -0.86
CA ASN A 65 13.98 -3.27 -0.54
C ASN A 65 12.58 -3.82 -0.22
N ARG A 66 11.55 -2.95 -0.24
CA ARG A 66 10.15 -3.31 -0.10
C ARG A 66 9.30 -2.53 -1.10
N LEU A 67 8.33 -3.20 -1.74
CA LEU A 67 7.31 -2.55 -2.57
C LEU A 67 5.93 -2.66 -1.92
N SER A 68 5.09 -1.63 -2.09
CA SER A 68 3.65 -1.67 -1.80
C SER A 68 2.89 -1.42 -3.09
N MET A 69 2.23 -2.47 -3.62
CA MET A 69 1.51 -2.38 -4.89
C MET A 69 0.02 -2.16 -4.67
N GLY A 70 -0.51 -1.06 -5.17
CA GLY A 70 -1.94 -0.74 -5.14
C GLY A 70 -2.74 -1.54 -6.17
N VAL A 71 -2.93 -2.83 -5.94
CA VAL A 71 -3.69 -3.75 -6.81
C VAL A 71 -5.19 -3.46 -6.72
N GLN A 72 -5.70 -3.29 -5.52
CA GLN A 72 -7.08 -2.95 -5.13
C GLN A 72 -8.10 -4.08 -5.36
N SER A 73 -8.09 -4.78 -6.47
CA SER A 73 -8.88 -5.97 -6.77
C SER A 73 -8.22 -6.84 -7.84
N LEU A 74 -8.63 -8.09 -7.95
CA LEU A 74 -8.32 -9.00 -9.06
C LEU A 74 -9.59 -9.38 -9.86
N ASP A 75 -10.60 -8.52 -9.80
CA ASP A 75 -11.81 -8.54 -10.63
C ASP A 75 -11.87 -7.25 -11.44
N ASP A 76 -11.94 -7.37 -12.77
CA ASP A 76 -11.89 -6.22 -13.68
C ASP A 76 -13.08 -5.27 -13.53
N ALA A 77 -14.27 -5.78 -13.17
CA ALA A 77 -15.44 -4.94 -12.95
C ALA A 77 -15.27 -4.07 -11.69
N GLU A 78 -14.67 -4.62 -10.62
CA GLU A 78 -14.33 -3.88 -9.41
C GLU A 78 -13.24 -2.84 -9.69
N LEU A 79 -12.19 -3.19 -10.44
CA LEU A 79 -11.15 -2.25 -10.86
C LEU A 79 -11.70 -1.09 -11.68
N GLN A 80 -12.58 -1.38 -12.63
CA GLN A 80 -13.28 -0.34 -13.41
C GLN A 80 -14.14 0.56 -12.52
N TRP A 81 -14.88 -0.01 -11.56
CA TRP A 81 -15.69 0.77 -10.62
C TRP A 81 -14.82 1.66 -9.73
N LEU A 82 -13.64 1.19 -9.31
CA LEU A 82 -12.65 1.95 -8.55
C LEU A 82 -11.92 3.01 -9.40
N GLY A 83 -12.16 3.06 -10.72
CA GLY A 83 -11.48 3.99 -11.63
C GLY A 83 -9.99 3.66 -11.83
N ARG A 84 -9.62 2.38 -11.67
CA ARG A 84 -8.22 1.96 -11.88
C ARG A 84 -7.88 1.92 -13.35
N ILE A 85 -6.63 2.29 -13.69
CA ILE A 85 -6.12 2.32 -15.07
C ILE A 85 -5.58 0.96 -15.53
N HIS A 86 -5.42 0.00 -14.62
CA HIS A 86 -4.92 -1.36 -14.86
C HIS A 86 -6.02 -2.39 -14.67
N GLY A 87 -5.89 -3.52 -15.34
CA GLY A 87 -6.73 -4.70 -15.14
C GLY A 87 -6.06 -5.73 -14.21
N ALA A 88 -6.81 -6.77 -13.85
CA ALA A 88 -6.36 -7.83 -12.94
C ALA A 88 -5.09 -8.54 -13.43
N ASP A 89 -5.05 -8.91 -14.72
CA ASP A 89 -3.89 -9.58 -15.30
C ASP A 89 -2.66 -8.67 -15.40
N GLU A 90 -2.87 -7.36 -15.56
CA GLU A 90 -1.78 -6.38 -15.54
C GLU A 90 -1.17 -6.27 -14.15
N ALA A 91 -2.00 -6.26 -13.10
CA ALA A 91 -1.54 -6.26 -11.72
C ALA A 91 -0.70 -7.52 -11.40
N VAL A 92 -1.16 -8.70 -11.84
CA VAL A 92 -0.42 -9.96 -11.69
C VAL A 92 0.92 -9.90 -12.45
N ARG A 93 0.92 -9.41 -13.69
CA ARG A 93 2.17 -9.24 -14.45
C ARG A 93 3.13 -8.28 -13.75
N ALA A 94 2.65 -7.14 -13.24
CA ALA A 94 3.49 -6.17 -12.52
C ALA A 94 4.14 -6.80 -11.28
N TYR A 95 3.41 -7.62 -10.53
CA TYR A 95 3.94 -8.39 -9.42
C TYR A 95 5.11 -9.30 -9.85
N HIS A 96 4.93 -10.09 -10.91
CA HIS A 96 6.00 -10.98 -11.40
C HIS A 96 7.20 -10.21 -11.93
N VAL A 97 6.98 -9.07 -12.60
CA VAL A 97 8.06 -8.19 -13.06
C VAL A 97 8.85 -7.60 -11.89
N ALA A 98 8.18 -7.22 -10.79
CA ALA A 98 8.86 -6.77 -9.58
C ALA A 98 9.71 -7.90 -8.96
N ARG A 99 9.19 -9.13 -8.90
CA ARG A 99 9.97 -10.30 -8.47
C ARG A 99 11.22 -10.51 -9.32
N GLN A 100 11.09 -10.43 -10.65
CA GLN A 100 12.22 -10.55 -11.58
C GLN A 100 13.25 -9.43 -11.42
N ALA A 101 12.83 -8.25 -10.98
CA ALA A 101 13.71 -7.14 -10.64
C ALA A 101 14.46 -7.30 -9.29
N GLY A 102 14.21 -8.40 -8.55
CA GLY A 102 14.91 -8.76 -7.31
C GLY A 102 14.18 -8.40 -6.02
N PHE A 103 12.91 -7.94 -6.07
CA PHE A 103 12.17 -7.67 -4.85
C PHE A 103 11.70 -8.94 -4.16
N GLU A 104 12.16 -9.15 -2.93
CA GLU A 104 11.81 -10.27 -2.05
C GLU A 104 10.78 -9.90 -0.96
N ASN A 105 10.39 -8.63 -0.89
CA ASN A 105 9.40 -8.13 0.05
C ASN A 105 8.39 -7.24 -0.68
N ILE A 106 7.23 -7.82 -1.01
CA ILE A 106 6.17 -7.14 -1.75
C ILE A 106 4.88 -7.22 -0.94
N ASN A 107 4.29 -6.06 -0.74
CA ASN A 107 2.93 -5.92 -0.26
C ASN A 107 1.97 -5.73 -1.43
N LEU A 108 0.80 -6.35 -1.35
CA LEU A 108 -0.32 -6.10 -2.25
C LEU A 108 -1.48 -5.47 -1.46
N ASP A 109 -1.93 -4.29 -1.91
CA ASP A 109 -3.06 -3.58 -1.30
C ASP A 109 -4.35 -3.99 -2.00
N PHE A 110 -5.38 -4.33 -1.23
CA PHE A 110 -6.71 -4.69 -1.72
C PHE A 110 -7.81 -3.89 -1.00
N MET A 111 -8.93 -3.73 -1.68
CA MET A 111 -10.14 -3.12 -1.13
C MET A 111 -11.29 -4.12 -1.09
N PHE A 112 -12.01 -4.12 0.03
CA PHE A 112 -13.23 -4.94 0.21
C PHE A 112 -14.42 -4.09 0.66
N GLY A 113 -15.61 -4.71 0.65
CA GLY A 113 -16.85 -4.01 1.00
C GLY A 113 -17.31 -3.04 -0.11
N LEU A 114 -16.87 -3.27 -1.35
CA LEU A 114 -17.26 -2.42 -2.49
C LEU A 114 -18.76 -2.58 -2.79
N PRO A 115 -19.44 -1.51 -3.23
CA PRO A 115 -20.82 -1.61 -3.68
C PRO A 115 -20.98 -2.65 -4.79
N GLY A 116 -21.85 -3.63 -4.57
CA GLY A 116 -22.06 -4.73 -5.51
C GLY A 116 -21.09 -5.89 -5.40
N GLN A 117 -20.01 -5.76 -4.63
CA GLN A 117 -19.08 -6.87 -4.39
C GLN A 117 -19.80 -8.02 -3.67
N SER A 118 -19.73 -9.22 -4.23
CA SER A 118 -20.20 -10.43 -3.56
C SER A 118 -19.10 -11.05 -2.71
N ILE A 119 -19.49 -11.81 -1.69
CA ILE A 119 -18.52 -12.57 -0.87
C ILE A 119 -17.73 -13.58 -1.73
N GLU A 120 -18.34 -14.10 -2.77
CA GLU A 120 -17.71 -15.02 -3.71
C GLU A 120 -16.65 -14.32 -4.59
N THR A 121 -16.92 -13.09 -5.06
CA THR A 121 -15.93 -12.29 -5.81
C THR A 121 -14.75 -11.93 -4.92
N TRP A 122 -15.02 -11.54 -3.67
CA TRP A 122 -13.97 -11.27 -2.68
C TRP A 122 -13.13 -12.51 -2.38
N ARG A 123 -13.77 -13.67 -2.22
CA ARG A 123 -13.08 -14.94 -2.00
C ARG A 123 -12.12 -15.26 -3.15
N ARG A 124 -12.58 -15.12 -4.41
CA ARG A 124 -11.72 -15.33 -5.60
C ARG A 124 -10.53 -14.37 -5.63
N THR A 125 -10.74 -13.11 -5.26
CA THR A 125 -9.64 -12.11 -5.17
C THR A 125 -8.62 -12.55 -4.11
N LEU A 126 -9.08 -12.96 -2.91
CA LEU A 126 -8.19 -13.45 -1.84
C LEU A 126 -7.42 -14.70 -2.27
N ASP A 127 -8.09 -15.68 -2.88
CA ASP A 127 -7.45 -16.91 -3.33
C ASP A 127 -6.35 -16.62 -4.35
N ARG A 128 -6.63 -15.79 -5.35
CA ARG A 128 -5.61 -15.36 -6.33
C ARG A 128 -4.47 -14.57 -5.68
N ALA A 129 -4.76 -13.73 -4.69
CA ALA A 129 -3.73 -12.97 -3.95
C ALA A 129 -2.83 -13.91 -3.14
N ILE A 130 -3.41 -14.93 -2.49
CA ILE A 130 -2.68 -15.97 -1.75
C ILE A 130 -1.80 -16.79 -2.70
N ASP A 131 -2.30 -17.17 -3.87
CA ASP A 131 -1.57 -17.94 -4.88
C ASP A 131 -0.35 -17.19 -5.42
N LEU A 132 -0.38 -15.86 -5.48
CA LEU A 132 0.79 -15.03 -5.79
C LEU A 132 1.87 -15.11 -4.71
N ASN A 133 1.51 -15.51 -3.49
CA ASN A 133 2.40 -15.70 -2.36
C ASN A 133 3.26 -14.47 -2.02
N PRO A 134 2.65 -13.28 -1.81
CA PRO A 134 3.39 -12.11 -1.35
C PRO A 134 3.80 -12.26 0.12
N GLU A 135 4.77 -11.48 0.57
CA GLU A 135 5.18 -11.43 1.98
C GLU A 135 4.19 -10.68 2.85
N HIS A 136 3.38 -9.81 2.23
CA HIS A 136 2.50 -8.91 2.98
C HIS A 136 1.22 -8.61 2.18
N LEU A 137 0.12 -8.45 2.88
CA LEU A 137 -1.19 -8.09 2.33
C LEU A 137 -1.79 -6.98 3.17
N SER A 138 -2.25 -5.91 2.53
CA SER A 138 -3.03 -4.85 3.15
C SER A 138 -4.46 -4.91 2.60
N LEU A 139 -5.44 -5.06 3.50
CA LEU A 139 -6.84 -5.16 3.14
C LEU A 139 -7.61 -4.00 3.78
N TYR A 140 -8.18 -3.14 2.93
CA TYR A 140 -8.87 -1.94 3.35
C TYR A 140 -10.36 -2.03 3.06
N GLY A 141 -11.19 -1.88 4.09
CA GLY A 141 -12.63 -1.68 3.91
C GLY A 141 -12.92 -0.34 3.24
N LEU A 142 -13.82 -0.34 2.25
CA LEU A 142 -14.22 0.90 1.59
C LEU A 142 -14.92 1.83 2.59
N THR A 143 -14.37 3.02 2.78
CA THR A 143 -14.95 4.09 3.59
C THR A 143 -15.38 5.25 2.70
N VAL A 144 -16.55 5.85 2.99
CA VAL A 144 -17.05 7.01 2.28
C VAL A 144 -16.54 8.29 2.94
N GLU A 145 -15.41 8.78 2.47
CA GLU A 145 -14.76 9.97 3.03
C GLU A 145 -15.38 11.26 2.51
N HIS A 146 -15.63 12.20 3.44
CA HIS A 146 -16.17 13.53 3.12
C HIS A 146 -15.28 14.27 2.10
N GLY A 147 -15.92 14.94 1.13
CA GLY A 147 -15.22 15.70 0.08
C GLY A 147 -14.71 14.84 -1.09
N THR A 148 -15.04 13.55 -1.12
CA THR A 148 -14.73 12.67 -2.26
C THR A 148 -15.88 12.58 -3.26
N PRO A 149 -15.62 12.26 -4.54
CA PRO A 149 -16.68 12.01 -5.52
C PRO A 149 -17.67 10.91 -5.09
N LEU A 150 -17.19 9.88 -4.39
CA LEU A 150 -18.03 8.82 -3.85
C LEU A 150 -19.00 9.37 -2.79
N TYR A 151 -18.52 10.20 -1.87
CA TYR A 151 -19.35 10.87 -0.87
C TYR A 151 -20.49 11.66 -1.52
N ASP A 152 -20.17 12.43 -2.56
CA ASP A 152 -21.18 13.22 -3.27
C ASP A 152 -22.22 12.35 -3.99
N ARG A 153 -21.80 11.23 -4.59
CA ARG A 153 -22.71 10.26 -5.22
C ARG A 153 -23.64 9.61 -4.21
N VAL A 154 -23.10 9.17 -3.06
CA VAL A 154 -23.90 8.57 -1.98
C VAL A 154 -24.88 9.59 -1.41
N ARG A 155 -24.44 10.80 -1.10
CA ARG A 155 -25.28 11.88 -0.57
C ARG A 155 -26.43 12.26 -1.51
N ARG A 156 -26.22 12.18 -2.84
CA ARG A 156 -27.24 12.45 -3.86
C ARG A 156 -28.13 11.25 -4.17
N GLY A 157 -27.94 10.11 -3.52
CA GLY A 157 -28.69 8.88 -3.80
C GLY A 157 -28.35 8.22 -5.14
N LEU A 158 -27.26 8.64 -5.80
CA LEU A 158 -26.80 8.09 -7.08
C LEU A 158 -25.99 6.79 -6.89
N GLN A 159 -25.57 6.51 -5.68
CA GLN A 159 -24.84 5.31 -5.27
C GLN A 159 -25.34 4.90 -3.90
N ALA A 160 -25.66 3.61 -3.71
CA ALA A 160 -25.92 3.07 -2.40
C ALA A 160 -24.63 3.13 -1.54
N PRO A 161 -24.72 3.44 -0.24
CA PRO A 161 -23.58 3.38 0.64
C PRO A 161 -23.05 1.93 0.73
N PRO A 162 -21.76 1.73 1.06
CA PRO A 162 -21.25 0.42 1.44
C PRO A 162 -22.09 -0.19 2.58
N SER A 163 -22.21 -1.52 2.60
CA SER A 163 -22.90 -2.23 3.67
C SER A 163 -21.89 -2.67 4.72
N ASP A 164 -22.09 -2.22 5.97
CA ASP A 164 -21.23 -2.59 7.10
C ASP A 164 -21.25 -4.08 7.37
N ASP A 165 -22.43 -4.74 7.29
CA ASP A 165 -22.55 -6.18 7.48
C ASP A 165 -21.75 -6.95 6.42
N ARG A 166 -21.84 -6.52 5.15
CA ARG A 166 -21.06 -7.15 4.08
C ARG A 166 -19.57 -6.90 4.23
N ALA A 167 -19.17 -5.71 4.65
CA ALA A 167 -17.77 -5.41 4.94
C ALA A 167 -17.26 -6.30 6.09
N ALA A 168 -18.07 -6.52 7.13
CA ALA A 168 -17.75 -7.44 8.23
C ALA A 168 -17.60 -8.89 7.73
N ASP A 169 -18.53 -9.38 6.90
CA ASP A 169 -18.43 -10.73 6.31
C ASP A 169 -17.16 -10.89 5.46
N CYS A 170 -16.82 -9.89 4.65
CA CYS A 170 -15.57 -9.88 3.86
C CYS A 170 -14.34 -9.93 4.76
N TYR A 171 -14.34 -9.15 5.83
CA TYR A 171 -13.24 -9.11 6.78
C TYR A 171 -13.05 -10.45 7.51
N LEU A 172 -14.14 -11.06 8.00
CA LEU A 172 -14.10 -12.37 8.66
C LEU A 172 -13.60 -13.46 7.70
N LEU A 173 -14.07 -13.45 6.45
CA LEU A 173 -13.55 -14.37 5.43
C LEU A 173 -12.04 -14.19 5.22
N ALA A 174 -11.56 -12.94 5.19
CA ALA A 174 -10.13 -12.66 5.02
C ALA A 174 -9.31 -13.19 6.21
N LEU A 175 -9.79 -12.99 7.45
CA LEU A 175 -9.15 -13.53 8.65
C LEU A 175 -8.94 -15.03 8.54
N ASP A 176 -10.00 -15.77 8.21
CA ASP A 176 -9.95 -17.24 8.13
C ASP A 176 -9.03 -17.72 7.00
N ARG A 177 -9.18 -17.12 5.81
CA ARG A 177 -8.41 -17.54 4.62
C ARG A 177 -6.92 -17.27 4.77
N LEU A 178 -6.55 -16.08 5.27
CA LEU A 178 -5.16 -15.68 5.45
C LEU A 178 -4.48 -16.46 6.57
N ALA A 179 -5.18 -16.74 7.67
CA ALA A 179 -4.67 -17.61 8.74
C ALA A 179 -4.33 -19.01 8.22
N VAL A 180 -5.25 -19.63 7.46
CA VAL A 180 -5.02 -20.95 6.83
C VAL A 180 -3.85 -20.91 5.86
N ALA A 181 -3.64 -19.79 5.14
CA ALA A 181 -2.54 -19.60 4.22
C ALA A 181 -1.21 -19.25 4.92
N GLY A 182 -1.18 -19.14 6.27
CA GLY A 182 0.03 -18.86 7.05
C GLY A 182 0.44 -17.40 7.11
N TYR A 183 -0.53 -16.49 6.94
CA TYR A 183 -0.33 -15.07 7.24
C TYR A 183 -0.79 -14.76 8.66
N GLU A 184 -0.05 -13.89 9.34
CA GLU A 184 -0.37 -13.39 10.66
C GLU A 184 -0.89 -11.94 10.55
N GLN A 185 -2.06 -11.69 11.13
CA GLN A 185 -2.54 -10.34 11.29
C GLN A 185 -1.72 -9.65 12.40
N TYR A 186 -1.13 -8.50 12.12
CA TYR A 186 -0.38 -7.76 13.13
C TYR A 186 -0.99 -6.39 13.47
N GLU A 187 -1.95 -5.94 12.67
CA GLU A 187 -2.84 -4.81 12.97
C GLU A 187 -4.11 -4.91 12.11
N ILE A 188 -5.05 -3.97 12.26
CA ILE A 188 -6.43 -4.09 11.74
C ILE A 188 -6.48 -4.40 10.23
N SER A 189 -5.62 -3.77 9.43
CA SER A 189 -5.68 -3.84 7.96
C SER A 189 -4.53 -4.62 7.33
N ASN A 190 -3.56 -5.10 8.12
CA ASN A 190 -2.34 -5.66 7.58
C ASN A 190 -2.01 -7.07 8.10
N TRP A 191 -1.68 -7.93 7.14
CA TRP A 191 -1.26 -9.32 7.35
C TRP A 191 0.09 -9.54 6.70
N SER A 192 0.93 -10.37 7.31
CA SER A 192 2.23 -10.70 6.76
C SER A 192 2.63 -12.15 6.99
N ARG A 193 3.56 -12.65 6.21
CA ARG A 193 4.32 -13.83 6.59
C ARG A 193 5.09 -13.53 7.90
N PRO A 194 5.39 -14.53 8.74
CA PRO A 194 6.18 -14.34 9.95
C PRO A 194 7.47 -13.57 9.68
N GLY A 195 7.71 -12.51 10.46
CA GLY A 195 8.88 -11.65 10.32
C GLY A 195 8.88 -10.70 9.12
N ARG A 196 7.74 -10.55 8.40
CA ARG A 196 7.59 -9.67 7.24
C ARG A 196 6.62 -8.51 7.48
N GLN A 197 6.32 -8.18 8.75
CA GLN A 197 5.55 -7.00 9.10
C GLN A 197 6.23 -5.73 8.56
N CYS A 198 5.45 -4.77 8.07
CA CYS A 198 5.97 -3.48 7.65
C CYS A 198 6.50 -2.72 8.87
N ARG A 199 7.83 -2.54 8.94
CA ARG A 199 8.48 -1.84 10.07
C ARG A 199 8.04 -0.39 10.15
N HIS A 200 7.86 0.26 9.00
CA HIS A 200 7.37 1.64 8.96
C HIS A 200 5.94 1.76 9.52
N ASN A 201 5.04 0.83 9.21
CA ASN A 201 3.70 0.82 9.76
C ASN A 201 3.69 0.60 11.28
N LEU A 202 4.56 -0.28 11.78
CA LEU A 202 4.71 -0.52 13.22
C LEU A 202 5.18 0.72 13.99
N ILE A 203 5.94 1.65 13.40
CA ILE A 203 6.32 2.92 14.01
C ILE A 203 5.07 3.71 14.42
N TYR A 204 4.06 3.76 13.55
CA TYR A 204 2.79 4.44 13.86
C TYR A 204 2.04 3.77 15.00
N TRP A 205 1.90 2.45 14.96
CA TRP A 205 1.18 1.67 15.97
C TRP A 205 1.86 1.70 17.35
N ARG A 206 3.19 1.85 17.38
CA ARG A 206 3.98 1.94 18.61
C ARG A 206 4.16 3.38 19.11
N HIS A 207 3.56 4.36 18.43
CA HIS A 207 3.75 5.77 18.74
C HIS A 207 5.23 6.20 18.77
N GLU A 208 6.05 5.62 17.91
CA GLU A 208 7.45 5.98 17.73
C GLU A 208 7.58 7.25 16.87
N PRO A 209 8.64 8.07 17.05
CA PRO A 209 8.85 9.28 16.28
C PRO A 209 9.05 9.01 14.79
N TYR A 210 8.46 9.88 13.94
CA TYR A 210 8.68 9.89 12.51
C TYR A 210 8.61 11.29 11.93
N LEU A 211 9.29 11.52 10.82
CA LEU A 211 9.31 12.78 10.09
C LEU A 211 8.75 12.59 8.69
N GLY A 212 7.78 13.43 8.31
CA GLY A 212 7.19 13.48 6.99
C GLY A 212 7.71 14.66 6.18
N PHE A 213 8.06 14.41 4.93
CA PHE A 213 8.55 15.40 3.98
C PHE A 213 7.62 15.45 2.77
N GLY A 214 7.47 16.64 2.19
CA GLY A 214 6.57 16.88 1.08
C GLY A 214 5.18 17.40 1.53
N ALA A 215 4.34 17.71 0.55
CA ALA A 215 3.03 18.32 0.77
C ALA A 215 2.09 17.38 1.53
N GLY A 216 1.47 17.89 2.59
CA GLY A 216 0.53 17.11 3.42
C GLY A 216 1.15 16.00 4.25
N ALA A 217 2.47 15.78 4.22
CA ALA A 217 3.12 14.76 5.02
C ALA A 217 3.03 15.09 6.51
N HIS A 218 2.75 14.06 7.31
CA HIS A 218 2.64 14.15 8.75
C HIS A 218 3.94 13.79 9.44
N SER A 219 4.16 14.35 10.62
CA SER A 219 5.28 14.05 11.50
C SER A 219 4.79 13.86 12.92
N PHE A 220 5.54 13.11 13.73
CA PHE A 220 5.30 12.92 15.14
C PHE A 220 6.63 12.83 15.89
N ALA A 221 6.79 13.61 16.95
CA ALA A 221 7.91 13.49 17.85
C ALA A 221 7.53 14.04 19.25
N GLY A 222 7.94 13.33 20.30
CA GLY A 222 7.56 13.65 21.69
C GLY A 222 6.04 13.51 21.87
N ASP A 223 5.40 14.63 22.21
CA ASP A 223 3.95 14.74 22.41
C ASP A 223 3.23 15.50 21.28
N ARG A 224 3.93 15.81 20.19
CA ARG A 224 3.45 16.67 19.11
C ARG A 224 3.30 15.93 17.82
N ARG A 225 2.15 16.14 17.16
CA ARG A 225 1.89 15.76 15.77
C ARG A 225 1.68 17.03 14.95
N TRP A 226 2.34 17.09 13.77
CA TRP A 226 2.17 18.21 12.83
C TRP A 226 2.16 17.67 11.41
N TRP A 227 1.79 18.52 10.47
CA TRP A 227 1.77 18.19 9.05
C TRP A 227 2.24 19.38 8.20
N ASN A 228 2.75 19.07 7.04
CA ASN A 228 3.14 20.07 6.06
C ASN A 228 1.91 20.60 5.32
N VAL A 229 1.95 21.86 4.93
CA VAL A 229 0.86 22.49 4.15
C VAL A 229 0.69 21.74 2.83
N ARG A 230 -0.55 21.52 2.44
CA ARG A 230 -0.84 21.05 1.09
C ARG A 230 -0.73 22.25 0.16
N PRO A 231 -0.09 22.13 -1.03
CA PRO A 231 -0.18 23.18 -2.04
C PRO A 231 -1.65 23.33 -2.44
N VAL A 232 -2.08 24.58 -2.58
CA VAL A 232 -3.43 24.95 -3.04
C VAL A 232 -3.50 24.81 -4.54
#